data_d5c5eb01e051b2e01adbb636a315a852
#
_entry.id   d5c5eb01e051b2e01adbb636a315a852
#
_cell.length_a   1.000
_cell.length_b   1.000
_cell.length_c   1.000
_cell.angle_alpha   90.00
_cell.angle_beta   90.00
_cell.angle_gamma   90.00
#
_symmetry.space_group_name_H-M   'P 1'
#
loop_
_entity.id
_entity.type
_entity.pdbx_description
1 polymer ?
#
loop_
_entity_poly.entity_id
_entity_poly.type
_entity_poly.pdbx_seq_one_letter_code
_entity_poly.pdbx_strand_id
1 'polypeptide(L)'
;MKRSYPAIFYKEEDGRYSVLFPDFDVATCGDDLDDAVDMAKECLALQLKGLEQDGDDFPVPSPLDIIDSAAYVNDLGDSVPSIRLISVDLNDYN
;
A
#
# COMPACT_ATOMS: atom_id res chain seq x y z
N MET A 1 13.04 8.63 -10.04
CA MET A 1 13.48 7.65 -9.04
C MET A 1 12.34 6.69 -8.76
N LYS A 2 12.58 5.41 -9.00
CA LYS A 2 11.55 4.38 -8.86
C LYS A 2 11.67 3.66 -7.52
N ARG A 3 10.55 3.48 -6.82
CA ARG A 3 10.49 2.79 -5.53
C ARG A 3 9.33 1.80 -5.52
N SER A 4 9.51 0.69 -4.82
CA SER A 4 8.49 -0.36 -4.71
C SER A 4 8.35 -0.79 -3.25
N TYR A 5 7.10 -0.94 -2.82
CA TYR A 5 6.79 -1.37 -1.44
C TYR A 5 5.61 -2.35 -1.46
N PRO A 6 5.60 -3.31 -0.53
CA PRO A 6 4.47 -4.22 -0.43
C PRO A 6 3.24 -3.52 0.13
N ALA A 7 2.08 -3.90 -0.40
CA ALA A 7 0.78 -3.43 0.08
C ALA A 7 -0.14 -4.63 0.26
N ILE A 8 -0.93 -4.60 1.33
CA ILE A 8 -1.91 -5.63 1.63
C ILE A 8 -3.26 -5.15 1.12
N PHE A 9 -3.86 -5.91 0.19
CA PHE A 9 -5.17 -5.63 -0.37
C PHE A 9 -6.18 -6.60 0.21
N TYR A 10 -7.32 -6.12 0.65
CA TYR A 10 -8.42 -6.99 1.06
C TYR A 10 -9.75 -6.40 0.62
N LYS A 11 -10.68 -7.30 0.25
CA LYS A 11 -11.98 -6.93 -0.24
C LYS A 11 -12.96 -6.77 0.92
N GLU A 12 -13.64 -5.64 0.97
CA GLU A 12 -14.68 -5.37 1.94
C GLU A 12 -16.00 -6.03 1.52
N GLU A 13 -16.95 -6.14 2.46
CA GLU A 13 -18.25 -6.75 2.17
C GLU A 13 -19.04 -6.03 1.09
N ASP A 14 -18.87 -4.72 0.95
CA ASP A 14 -19.56 -3.91 -0.05
C ASP A 14 -18.91 -3.94 -1.44
N GLY A 15 -17.83 -4.70 -1.60
CA GLY A 15 -17.12 -4.82 -2.86
C GLY A 15 -15.96 -3.86 -3.04
N ARG A 16 -15.79 -2.92 -2.14
CA ARG A 16 -14.62 -2.03 -2.14
C ARG A 16 -13.38 -2.78 -1.70
N TYR A 17 -12.24 -2.20 -2.01
CA TYR A 17 -10.95 -2.73 -1.57
C TYR A 17 -10.28 -1.76 -0.62
N SER A 18 -9.71 -2.29 0.45
CA SER A 18 -8.83 -1.56 1.35
C SER A 18 -7.39 -1.96 1.12
N VAL A 19 -6.49 -1.01 1.26
CA VAL A 19 -5.06 -1.20 1.02
C VAL A 19 -4.30 -0.68 2.23
N LEU A 20 -3.35 -1.49 2.72
CA LEU A 20 -2.50 -1.12 3.85
C LEU A 20 -1.04 -1.27 3.45
N PHE A 21 -0.24 -0.25 3.74
CA PHE A 21 1.21 -0.28 3.57
C PHE A 21 1.88 -0.52 4.92
N PRO A 22 2.37 -1.76 5.20
CA PRO A 22 2.96 -2.06 6.51
C PRO A 22 4.19 -1.21 6.84
N ASP A 23 4.99 -0.86 5.83
CA ASP A 23 6.23 -0.12 6.05
C ASP A 23 6.00 1.34 6.43
N PHE A 24 4.81 1.87 6.18
CA PHE A 24 4.46 3.27 6.46
C PHE A 24 3.34 3.43 7.48
N ASP A 25 2.68 2.35 7.85
CA ASP A 25 1.51 2.35 8.74
C ASP A 25 0.42 3.31 8.22
N VAL A 26 0.17 3.27 6.92
CA VAL A 26 -0.87 4.08 6.26
C VAL A 26 -1.79 3.18 5.44
N ALA A 27 -3.02 3.64 5.25
CA ALA A 27 -4.04 2.90 4.52
C ALA A 27 -4.74 3.79 3.52
N THR A 28 -5.26 3.18 2.47
CA THR A 28 -6.12 3.82 1.49
C THR A 28 -7.21 2.84 1.06
N CYS A 29 -8.08 3.24 0.16
CA CYS A 29 -9.14 2.37 -0.34
C CYS A 29 -9.50 2.75 -1.77
N GLY A 30 -10.18 1.83 -2.46
CA GLY A 30 -10.70 2.06 -3.81
C GLY A 30 -12.04 1.37 -4.00
N ASP A 31 -12.80 1.79 -5.01
CA ASP A 31 -14.13 1.26 -5.28
C ASP A 31 -14.09 -0.15 -5.89
N ASP A 32 -13.01 -0.46 -6.59
CA ASP A 32 -12.72 -1.80 -7.13
C ASP A 32 -11.22 -2.04 -7.08
N LEU A 33 -10.76 -3.17 -7.59
CA LEU A 33 -9.34 -3.53 -7.52
C LEU A 33 -8.47 -2.55 -8.32
N ASP A 34 -8.89 -2.18 -9.53
CA ASP A 34 -8.11 -1.26 -10.37
C ASP A 34 -8.01 0.12 -9.72
N ASP A 35 -9.11 0.62 -9.17
CA ASP A 35 -9.12 1.89 -8.45
C ASP A 35 -8.23 1.81 -7.19
N ALA A 36 -8.30 0.69 -6.48
CA ALA A 36 -7.47 0.49 -5.29
C ALA A 36 -5.98 0.50 -5.62
N VAL A 37 -5.58 -0.09 -6.75
CA VAL A 37 -4.18 -0.06 -7.21
C VAL A 37 -3.76 1.38 -7.50
N ASP A 38 -4.59 2.16 -8.19
CA ASP A 38 -4.30 3.56 -8.49
C ASP A 38 -4.18 4.39 -7.20
N MET A 39 -5.10 4.19 -6.26
CA MET A 39 -5.07 4.87 -4.97
C MET A 39 -3.85 4.47 -4.15
N ALA A 40 -3.43 3.21 -4.24
CA ALA A 40 -2.22 2.73 -3.57
C ALA A 40 -0.98 3.42 -4.11
N LYS A 41 -0.87 3.56 -5.43
CA LYS A 41 0.26 4.27 -6.05
C LYS A 41 0.32 5.73 -5.62
N GLU A 42 -0.82 6.41 -5.63
CA GLU A 42 -0.91 7.80 -5.20
C GLU A 42 -0.55 7.95 -3.72
N CYS A 43 -1.08 7.07 -2.87
CA CYS A 43 -0.77 7.06 -1.44
C CYS A 43 0.73 6.87 -1.20
N LEU A 44 1.34 5.89 -1.88
CA LEU A 44 2.77 5.62 -1.75
C LEU A 44 3.60 6.83 -2.20
N ALA A 45 3.25 7.43 -3.34
CA ALA A 45 3.97 8.59 -3.84
C ALA A 45 3.92 9.77 -2.86
N LEU A 46 2.75 10.01 -2.26
CA LEU A 46 2.59 11.07 -1.27
C LEU A 46 3.44 10.83 -0.02
N GLN A 47 3.51 9.58 0.46
CA GLN A 47 4.34 9.23 1.60
C GLN A 47 5.83 9.45 1.32
N LEU A 48 6.29 8.99 0.15
CA LEU A 48 7.70 9.15 -0.21
C LEU A 48 8.07 10.62 -0.46
N LYS A 49 7.19 11.39 -1.07
CA LYS A 49 7.41 12.82 -1.28
C LYS A 49 7.48 13.59 0.03
N GLY A 50 6.64 13.24 1.00
CA GLY A 50 6.68 13.84 2.33
C GLY A 50 8.02 13.58 3.02
N LEU A 51 8.52 12.34 2.95
CA LEU A 51 9.82 11.99 3.53
C LEU A 51 10.95 12.73 2.83
N GLU A 52 10.91 12.83 1.51
CA GLU A 52 11.92 13.55 0.73
C GLU A 52 11.96 15.03 1.12
N GLN A 53 10.80 15.67 1.25
CA GLN A 53 10.69 17.09 1.64
C GLN A 53 11.22 17.33 3.05
N ASP A 54 11.01 16.39 3.96
CA ASP A 54 11.46 16.49 5.34
C ASP A 54 12.93 16.09 5.52
N GLY A 55 13.56 15.58 4.46
CA GLY A 55 14.94 15.10 4.52
C GLY A 55 15.08 13.78 5.28
N ASP A 56 13.99 13.03 5.42
CA ASP A 56 14.00 11.74 6.09
C ASP A 56 14.36 10.62 5.12
N ASP A 57 14.96 9.56 5.65
CA ASP A 57 15.29 8.37 4.87
C ASP A 57 14.01 7.58 4.53
N PHE A 58 14.00 6.95 3.36
CA PHE A 58 12.93 6.03 2.99
C PHE A 58 13.09 4.72 3.77
N PRO A 59 12.00 4.14 4.29
CA PRO A 59 12.11 2.84 4.94
C PRO A 59 12.55 1.76 3.94
N VAL A 60 13.21 0.73 4.44
CA VAL A 60 13.57 -0.44 3.63
C VAL A 60 12.29 -1.27 3.45
N PRO A 61 11.94 -1.62 2.20
CA PRO A 61 10.74 -2.43 1.97
C PRO A 61 10.82 -3.79 2.67
N SER A 62 9.75 -4.18 3.35
CA SER A 62 9.67 -5.50 3.97
C SER A 62 9.63 -6.58 2.90
N PRO A 63 10.33 -7.71 3.10
CA PRO A 63 10.18 -8.86 2.21
C PRO A 63 8.74 -9.40 2.23
N LEU A 64 8.21 -9.76 1.06
CA LEU A 64 6.83 -10.23 0.95
C LEU A 64 6.59 -11.52 1.76
N ASP A 65 7.59 -12.37 1.88
CA ASP A 65 7.48 -13.66 2.56
C ASP A 65 7.42 -13.57 4.08
N ILE A 66 7.79 -12.44 4.67
CA ILE A 66 7.72 -12.25 6.12
C ILE A 66 6.53 -11.40 6.57
N ILE A 67 5.74 -10.87 5.64
CA ILE A 67 4.56 -10.08 5.99
C ILE A 67 3.42 -11.02 6.35
N ASP A 68 2.94 -10.89 7.60
CA ASP A 68 1.75 -11.60 8.04
C ASP A 68 0.55 -10.67 7.86
N SER A 69 -0.17 -10.86 6.74
CA SER A 69 -1.32 -10.02 6.43
C SER A 69 -2.43 -10.13 7.45
N ALA A 70 -2.56 -11.28 8.12
CA ALA A 70 -3.57 -11.47 9.16
C ALA A 70 -3.30 -10.60 10.40
N ALA A 71 -2.06 -10.18 10.63
CA ALA A 71 -1.73 -9.30 11.74
C ALA A 71 -2.26 -7.87 11.55
N TYR A 72 -2.53 -7.48 10.30
CA TYR A 72 -2.96 -6.12 9.96
C TYR A 72 -4.46 -6.01 9.70
N VAL A 73 -5.14 -7.13 9.50
CA VAL A 73 -6.57 -7.16 9.20
C VAL A 73 -7.27 -8.09 10.19
N ASN A 74 -8.06 -7.52 11.09
CA ASN A 74 -8.61 -8.27 12.23
C ASN A 74 -9.89 -9.03 11.90
N ASP A 75 -10.67 -8.61 10.94
CA ASP A 75 -11.95 -9.24 10.60
C ASP A 75 -12.10 -9.25 9.08
N LEU A 76 -11.68 -10.34 8.48
CA LEU A 76 -11.71 -10.51 7.03
C LEU A 76 -13.01 -11.13 6.53
N GLY A 77 -13.84 -11.69 7.43
CA GLY A 77 -14.97 -12.49 6.99
C GLY A 77 -14.48 -13.59 6.05
N ASP A 78 -15.07 -13.68 4.86
CA ASP A 78 -14.68 -14.65 3.84
C ASP A 78 -13.55 -14.15 2.93
N SER A 79 -13.05 -12.95 3.14
CA SER A 79 -12.01 -12.36 2.28
C SER A 79 -10.64 -12.84 2.66
N VAL A 80 -9.84 -13.17 1.65
CA VAL A 80 -8.43 -13.52 1.83
C VAL A 80 -7.59 -12.34 1.35
N PRO A 81 -6.76 -11.74 2.23
CA PRO A 81 -5.92 -10.64 1.80
C PRO A 81 -4.88 -11.11 0.80
N SER A 82 -4.55 -10.24 -0.15
CA SER A 82 -3.46 -10.47 -1.08
C SER A 82 -2.39 -9.42 -0.87
N ILE A 83 -1.13 -9.81 -1.08
CA ILE A 83 -0.01 -8.89 -0.97
C ILE A 83 0.50 -8.62 -2.37
N ARG A 84 0.60 -7.33 -2.73
CA ARG A 84 1.10 -6.89 -4.03
C ARG A 84 2.22 -5.90 -3.84
N LEU A 85 3.21 -5.96 -4.72
CA LEU A 85 4.27 -4.98 -4.75
C LEU A 85 3.78 -3.77 -5.57
N ILE A 86 3.74 -2.61 -4.93
CA ILE A 86 3.31 -1.37 -5.59
C ILE A 86 4.55 -0.57 -5.93
N SER A 87 4.68 -0.20 -7.20
CA SER A 87 5.84 0.55 -7.70
C SER A 87 5.39 1.92 -8.20
N VAL A 88 6.15 2.95 -7.84
CA VAL A 88 5.95 4.32 -8.31
C VAL A 88 7.27 4.92 -8.76
N ASP A 89 7.22 5.79 -9.75
CA ASP A 89 8.34 6.64 -10.10
C ASP A 89 8.01 8.05 -9.62
N LEU A 90 8.80 8.58 -8.69
CA LEU A 90 8.53 9.88 -8.08
C LEU A 90 8.57 11.02 -9.07
N ASN A 91 9.22 10.83 -10.22
CA ASN A 91 9.22 11.83 -11.29
C ASN A 91 7.85 12.02 -11.90
N ASP A 92 6.98 11.01 -11.85
CA ASP A 92 5.62 11.07 -12.40
C ASP A 92 4.67 11.89 -11.52
N TYR A 93 5.07 12.22 -10.30
CA TYR A 93 4.23 12.88 -9.30
C TYR A 93 4.73 14.28 -8.90
N ASN A 94 5.49 14.90 -9.74
CA ASN A 94 6.00 16.27 -9.49
C ASN A 94 4.93 17.34 -9.66
#